data_10af86907da3d603337010deae88e5b3
#
_entry.id   10af86907da3d603337010deae88e5b3
#
_cell.length_a   1.000
_cell.length_b   1.000
_cell.length_c   1.000
_cell.angle_alpha   90.00
_cell.angle_beta   90.00
_cell.angle_gamma   90.00
#
_symmetry.space_group_name_H-M   'P 1'
#
loop_
_entity.id
_entity.type
_entity.pdbx_description
1 polymer ?
#
loop_
_entity_poly.entity_id
_entity_poly.type
_entity_poly.pdbx_seq_one_letter_code
_entity_poly.pdbx_strand_id
1 'polypeptide(L)'
;MIKLIASDMDGTLLDAKMSITNDNTSAIREAERLGIEFMVATGRAYTEAKPALEEAGIDCAMITLNGAQVFDKDGHSLFTAGIEKETVTEVLTILSQHNVYYEISTNKGIFSEHQEKRIENFAAHIAES
;
A
#
# COMPACT_ATOMS: atom_id res chain seq x y z
N MET A 1 -24.98 -1.22 -14.11
CA MET A 1 -23.93 -2.23 -14.44
C MET A 1 -22.63 -1.78 -13.79
N ILE A 2 -21.99 -2.64 -12.98
CA ILE A 2 -20.69 -2.38 -12.36
C ILE A 2 -19.63 -2.36 -13.46
N LYS A 3 -18.72 -1.38 -13.43
CA LYS A 3 -17.65 -1.23 -14.42
C LYS A 3 -16.26 -1.25 -13.80
N LEU A 4 -16.17 -1.07 -12.49
CA LEU A 4 -14.92 -1.03 -11.73
C LEU A 4 -15.11 -1.73 -10.40
N ILE A 5 -14.10 -2.52 -10.03
CA ILE A 5 -13.94 -3.10 -8.69
C ILE A 5 -12.67 -2.52 -8.10
N ALA A 6 -12.77 -1.83 -6.97
CA ALA A 6 -11.64 -1.41 -6.16
C ALA A 6 -11.58 -2.28 -4.90
N SER A 7 -10.47 -2.97 -4.69
CA SER A 7 -10.28 -3.86 -3.53
C SER A 7 -9.18 -3.34 -2.62
N ASP A 8 -9.42 -3.41 -1.32
CA ASP A 8 -8.34 -3.34 -0.34
C ASP A 8 -7.45 -4.59 -0.42
N MET A 9 -6.23 -4.50 0.08
CA MET A 9 -5.27 -5.61 0.05
C MET A 9 -5.24 -6.38 1.36
N ASP A 10 -4.91 -5.73 2.46
CA ASP A 10 -4.68 -6.39 3.75
C ASP A 10 -5.99 -6.85 4.40
N GLY A 11 -6.10 -8.17 4.67
CA GLY A 11 -7.32 -8.76 5.22
C GLY A 11 -8.50 -8.83 4.24
N THR A 12 -8.31 -8.44 2.96
CA THR A 12 -9.34 -8.50 1.92
C THR A 12 -8.87 -9.30 0.71
N LEU A 13 -7.91 -8.81 -0.05
CA LEU A 13 -7.38 -9.47 -1.26
C LEU A 13 -6.28 -10.48 -0.90
N LEU A 14 -5.45 -10.15 0.09
CA LEU A 14 -4.34 -10.98 0.56
C LEU A 14 -4.81 -11.99 1.61
N ASP A 15 -4.25 -13.19 1.54
CA ASP A 15 -4.42 -14.23 2.55
C ASP A 15 -3.45 -14.03 3.75
N ALA A 16 -3.48 -14.95 4.72
CA ALA A 16 -2.61 -14.92 5.89
C ALA A 16 -1.11 -15.06 5.58
N LYS A 17 -0.76 -15.45 4.35
CA LYS A 17 0.62 -15.54 3.86
C LYS A 17 1.02 -14.30 3.06
N MET A 18 0.18 -13.29 3.03
CA MET A 18 0.38 -12.05 2.28
C MET A 18 0.43 -12.26 0.75
N SER A 19 -0.24 -13.29 0.26
CA SER A 19 -0.33 -13.65 -1.15
C SER A 19 -1.77 -13.55 -1.66
N ILE A 20 -1.94 -13.30 -2.96
CA ILE A 20 -3.24 -13.34 -3.62
C ILE A 20 -3.54 -14.78 -4.00
N THR A 21 -4.66 -15.31 -3.54
CA THR A 21 -5.04 -16.71 -3.82
C THR A 21 -5.37 -16.94 -5.29
N ASN A 22 -5.25 -18.19 -5.74
CA ASN A 22 -5.65 -18.55 -7.11
C ASN A 22 -7.14 -18.29 -7.39
N ASP A 23 -8.00 -18.42 -6.38
CA ASP A 23 -9.43 -18.14 -6.50
C ASP A 23 -9.67 -16.65 -6.73
N ASN A 24 -9.01 -15.78 -5.95
CA ASN A 24 -9.08 -14.33 -6.14
C ASN A 24 -8.51 -13.91 -7.51
N THR A 25 -7.37 -14.46 -7.90
CA THR A 25 -6.77 -14.22 -9.23
C THR A 25 -7.72 -14.63 -10.36
N SER A 26 -8.36 -15.79 -10.24
CA SER A 26 -9.32 -16.28 -11.24
C SER A 26 -10.56 -15.40 -11.33
N ALA A 27 -11.07 -14.93 -10.18
CA ALA A 27 -12.22 -14.03 -10.13
C ALA A 27 -11.92 -12.66 -10.76
N ILE A 28 -10.72 -12.12 -10.50
CA ILE A 28 -10.26 -10.86 -11.12
C ILE A 28 -10.19 -10.99 -12.63
N ARG A 29 -9.55 -12.05 -13.14
CA ARG A 29 -9.45 -12.30 -14.60
C ARG A 29 -10.81 -12.47 -15.25
N GLU A 30 -11.76 -13.11 -14.57
CA GLU A 30 -13.13 -13.25 -15.09
C GLU A 30 -13.86 -11.88 -15.12
N ALA A 31 -13.68 -11.03 -14.10
CA ALA A 31 -14.22 -9.68 -14.10
C ALA A 31 -13.67 -8.86 -15.27
N GLU A 32 -12.35 -8.91 -15.50
CA GLU A 32 -11.70 -8.24 -16.63
C GLU A 32 -12.21 -8.75 -17.98
N ARG A 33 -12.41 -10.07 -18.12
CA ARG A 33 -12.99 -10.68 -19.32
C ARG A 33 -14.42 -10.18 -19.61
N LEU A 34 -15.16 -9.82 -18.57
CA LEU A 34 -16.50 -9.22 -18.65
C LEU A 34 -16.47 -7.69 -18.88
N GLY A 35 -15.29 -7.10 -19.05
CA GLY A 35 -15.11 -5.66 -19.24
C GLY A 35 -15.27 -4.83 -17.97
N ILE A 36 -15.06 -5.46 -16.80
CA ILE A 36 -15.02 -4.79 -15.49
C ILE A 36 -13.57 -4.55 -15.16
N GLU A 37 -13.18 -3.29 -14.95
CA GLU A 37 -11.83 -2.94 -14.54
C GLU A 37 -11.59 -3.33 -13.08
N PHE A 38 -10.37 -3.76 -12.76
CA PHE A 38 -9.94 -4.05 -11.41
C PHE A 38 -8.84 -3.09 -10.99
N MET A 39 -8.87 -2.66 -9.73
CA MET A 39 -7.80 -1.88 -9.11
C MET A 39 -7.67 -2.22 -7.63
N VAL A 40 -6.52 -1.92 -7.04
CA VAL A 40 -6.33 -1.98 -5.59
C VAL A 40 -6.35 -0.57 -4.98
N ALA A 41 -6.85 -0.50 -3.74
CA ALA A 41 -6.86 0.71 -2.92
C ALA A 41 -6.32 0.34 -1.53
N THR A 42 -5.11 0.79 -1.19
CA THR A 42 -4.38 0.31 -0.02
C THR A 42 -3.65 1.44 0.72
N GLY A 43 -3.40 1.24 2.01
CA GLY A 43 -2.50 2.09 2.79
C GLY A 43 -1.02 1.86 2.48
N ARG A 44 -0.67 0.74 1.82
CA ARG A 44 0.70 0.42 1.45
C ARG A 44 1.27 1.43 0.44
N ALA A 45 2.59 1.61 0.47
CA ALA A 45 3.29 2.26 -0.62
C ALA A 45 3.29 1.38 -1.90
N TYR A 46 3.45 2.00 -3.07
CA TYR A 46 3.50 1.29 -4.36
C TYR A 46 4.51 0.13 -4.35
N THR A 47 5.72 0.39 -3.84
CA THR A 47 6.81 -0.60 -3.77
C THR A 47 6.52 -1.78 -2.83
N GLU A 48 5.57 -1.62 -1.90
CA GLU A 48 5.16 -2.67 -0.97
C GLU A 48 3.96 -3.48 -1.51
N ALA A 49 3.10 -2.83 -2.28
CA ALA A 49 1.90 -3.46 -2.84
C ALA A 49 2.18 -4.23 -4.15
N LYS A 50 3.02 -3.66 -5.03
CA LYS A 50 3.30 -4.19 -6.36
C LYS A 50 3.81 -5.64 -6.39
N PRO A 51 4.74 -6.10 -5.52
CA PRO A 51 5.27 -7.46 -5.57
C PRO A 51 4.19 -8.56 -5.46
N ALA A 52 3.18 -8.39 -4.59
CA ALA A 52 2.10 -9.39 -4.45
C ALA A 52 1.23 -9.48 -5.71
N LEU A 53 0.99 -8.36 -6.40
CA LEU A 53 0.27 -8.32 -7.66
C LEU A 53 1.08 -8.99 -8.78
N GLU A 54 2.38 -8.70 -8.87
CA GLU A 54 3.29 -9.31 -9.84
C GLU A 54 3.39 -10.82 -9.68
N GLU A 55 3.49 -11.32 -8.45
CA GLU A 55 3.50 -12.75 -8.14
C GLU A 55 2.22 -13.44 -8.61
N ALA A 56 1.07 -12.78 -8.48
CA ALA A 56 -0.22 -13.28 -8.96
C ALA A 56 -0.46 -13.06 -10.46
N GLY A 57 0.44 -12.35 -11.15
CA GLY A 57 0.29 -12.00 -12.56
C GLY A 57 -0.90 -11.07 -12.82
N ILE A 58 -1.12 -10.11 -11.91
CA ILE A 58 -2.18 -9.09 -12.00
C ILE A 58 -1.54 -7.74 -12.29
N ASP A 59 -1.93 -7.12 -13.40
CA ASP A 59 -1.58 -5.74 -13.76
C ASP A 59 -2.82 -4.88 -13.64
N CYS A 60 -2.85 -3.99 -12.64
CA CYS A 60 -3.98 -3.12 -12.38
C CYS A 60 -3.54 -1.73 -11.93
N ALA A 61 -4.47 -0.77 -12.03
CA ALA A 61 -4.28 0.54 -11.42
C ALA A 61 -4.24 0.43 -9.89
N MET A 62 -3.53 1.34 -9.24
CA MET A 62 -3.30 1.29 -7.81
C MET A 62 -3.54 2.66 -7.16
N ILE A 63 -4.36 2.70 -6.12
CA ILE A 63 -4.46 3.79 -5.16
C ILE A 63 -3.62 3.37 -3.94
N THR A 64 -2.58 4.11 -3.63
CA THR A 64 -1.60 3.78 -2.59
C THR A 64 -1.51 4.89 -1.55
N LEU A 65 -0.89 4.62 -0.40
CA LEU A 65 -0.71 5.57 0.70
C LEU A 65 -2.04 6.24 1.10
N ASN A 66 -3.13 5.45 1.23
CA ASN A 66 -4.46 5.93 1.57
C ASN A 66 -5.00 7.03 0.62
N GLY A 67 -4.65 6.97 -0.66
CA GLY A 67 -5.08 7.93 -1.67
C GLY A 67 -4.08 9.04 -1.98
N ALA A 68 -2.94 9.10 -1.29
CA ALA A 68 -1.91 10.10 -1.56
C ALA A 68 -1.19 9.88 -2.90
N GLN A 69 -1.25 8.67 -3.46
CA GLN A 69 -0.70 8.36 -4.78
C GLN A 69 -1.65 7.48 -5.58
N VAL A 70 -1.71 7.72 -6.88
CA VAL A 70 -2.45 6.90 -7.84
C VAL A 70 -1.54 6.57 -9.02
N PHE A 71 -1.51 5.29 -9.38
CA PHE A 71 -0.75 4.77 -10.51
C PHE A 71 -1.68 4.09 -11.51
N ASP A 72 -1.36 4.18 -12.79
CA ASP A 72 -1.98 3.34 -13.80
C ASP A 72 -1.44 1.88 -13.72
N LYS A 73 -2.01 1.01 -14.55
CA LYS A 73 -1.60 -0.41 -14.62
C LYS A 73 -0.14 -0.60 -15.06
N ASP A 74 0.42 0.36 -15.78
CA ASP A 74 1.79 0.32 -16.29
C ASP A 74 2.81 0.94 -15.30
N GLY A 75 2.31 1.41 -14.13
CA GLY A 75 3.13 1.98 -13.05
C GLY A 75 3.45 3.45 -13.22
N HIS A 76 2.81 4.16 -14.17
CA HIS A 76 2.98 5.60 -14.28
C HIS A 76 2.15 6.32 -13.22
N SER A 77 2.76 7.30 -12.55
CA SER A 77 2.05 8.13 -11.57
C SER A 77 1.03 9.03 -12.27
N LEU A 78 -0.25 8.85 -11.92
CA LEU A 78 -1.34 9.70 -12.38
C LEU A 78 -1.62 10.85 -11.42
N PHE A 79 -1.36 10.64 -10.13
CA PHE A 79 -1.61 11.61 -9.07
C PHE A 79 -0.66 11.40 -7.91
N THR A 80 -0.19 12.50 -7.32
CA THR A 80 0.57 12.49 -6.07
C THR A 80 0.19 13.73 -5.25
N ALA A 81 -0.24 13.50 -4.01
CA ALA A 81 -0.42 14.53 -3.00
C ALA A 81 0.64 14.34 -1.91
N GLY A 82 1.54 15.30 -1.78
CA GLY A 82 2.56 15.34 -0.73
C GLY A 82 2.18 16.34 0.36
N ILE A 83 2.83 16.20 1.52
CA ILE A 83 2.83 17.21 2.57
C ILE A 83 3.97 18.18 2.28
N GLU A 84 3.72 19.47 2.40
CA GLU A 84 4.72 20.51 2.21
C GLU A 84 5.91 20.33 3.15
N LYS A 85 7.13 20.59 2.66
CA LYS A 85 8.37 20.35 3.38
C LYS A 85 8.41 21.04 4.75
N GLU A 86 7.92 22.24 4.82
CA GLU A 86 7.86 23.06 6.04
C GLU A 86 7.00 22.37 7.10
N THR A 87 5.81 21.92 6.72
CA THR A 87 4.90 21.16 7.59
C THR A 87 5.52 19.84 8.05
N VAL A 88 6.16 19.09 7.14
CA VAL A 88 6.88 17.86 7.50
C VAL A 88 7.96 18.16 8.54
N THR A 89 8.75 19.22 8.34
CA THR A 89 9.83 19.60 9.26
C THR A 89 9.29 19.94 10.66
N GLU A 90 8.18 20.68 10.74
CA GLU A 90 7.54 21.01 12.02
C GLU A 90 7.03 19.75 12.74
N VAL A 91 6.32 18.87 12.03
CA VAL A 91 5.82 17.60 12.58
C VAL A 91 6.97 16.74 13.10
N LEU A 92 8.04 16.57 12.31
CA LEU A 92 9.21 15.78 12.71
C LEU A 92 9.91 16.36 13.94
N THR A 93 9.98 17.69 14.05
CA THR A 93 10.55 18.36 15.23
C THR A 93 9.74 18.03 16.48
N ILE A 94 8.42 18.04 16.39
CA ILE A 94 7.55 17.68 17.51
C ILE A 94 7.71 16.19 17.87
N LEU A 95 7.68 15.30 16.89
CA LEU A 95 7.79 13.85 17.10
C LEU A 95 9.12 13.46 17.75
N SER A 96 10.24 14.07 17.32
CA SER A 96 11.56 13.82 17.89
C SER A 96 11.66 14.25 19.36
N GLN A 97 10.97 15.33 19.77
CA GLN A 97 10.93 15.77 21.16
C GLN A 97 10.16 14.80 22.08
N HIS A 98 9.24 14.02 21.54
CA HIS A 98 8.42 13.09 22.31
C HIS A 98 8.91 11.64 22.27
N ASN A 99 10.03 11.36 21.62
CA ASN A 99 10.63 10.02 21.50
C ASN A 99 9.62 8.96 21.03
N VAL A 100 8.76 9.31 20.07
CA VAL A 100 7.79 8.41 19.45
C VAL A 100 8.36 7.82 18.17
N TYR A 101 7.97 6.58 17.86
CA TYR A 101 8.28 5.99 16.57
C TYR A 101 7.41 6.62 15.47
N TYR A 102 8.01 6.90 14.33
CA TYR A 102 7.30 7.38 13.15
C TYR A 102 7.94 6.86 11.86
N GLU A 103 7.15 6.81 10.82
CA GLU A 103 7.58 6.50 9.47
C GLU A 103 7.13 7.60 8.51
N ILE A 104 7.99 7.91 7.54
CA ILE A 104 7.70 8.85 6.46
C ILE A 104 7.76 8.07 5.16
N SER A 105 6.64 8.03 4.45
CA SER A 105 6.57 7.49 3.11
C SER A 105 6.89 8.59 2.09
N THR A 106 7.81 8.30 1.19
CA THR A 106 8.24 9.20 0.11
C THR A 106 8.28 8.45 -1.22
N ASN A 107 8.51 9.17 -2.31
CA ASN A 107 8.78 8.56 -3.62
C ASN A 107 10.11 7.78 -3.70
N LYS A 108 10.94 7.85 -2.66
CA LYS A 108 12.22 7.12 -2.56
C LYS A 108 12.16 5.93 -1.60
N GLY A 109 11.03 5.72 -0.94
CA GLY A 109 10.83 4.66 0.04
C GLY A 109 10.32 5.18 1.39
N ILE A 110 10.33 4.29 2.36
CA ILE A 110 9.91 4.57 3.74
C ILE A 110 11.13 4.83 4.60
N PHE A 111 11.10 5.91 5.35
CA PHE A 111 12.18 6.35 6.25
C PHE A 111 11.68 6.40 7.68
N SER A 112 12.52 6.01 8.62
CA SER A 112 12.27 6.07 10.05
C SER A 112 13.55 6.47 10.79
N GLU A 113 13.42 7.24 11.85
CA GLU A 113 14.57 7.61 12.70
C GLU A 113 15.00 6.47 13.63
N HIS A 114 14.10 5.53 13.98
CA HIS A 114 14.33 4.44 14.92
C HIS A 114 13.99 3.08 14.30
N GLN A 115 14.80 2.64 13.36
CA GLN A 115 14.59 1.37 12.66
C GLN A 115 14.53 0.16 13.60
N GLU A 116 15.25 0.20 14.74
CA GLU A 116 15.24 -0.87 15.76
C GLU A 116 13.86 -1.04 16.43
N LYS A 117 13.16 0.07 16.71
CA LYS A 117 11.81 0.05 17.30
C LYS A 117 10.73 -0.50 16.34
N ARG A 118 10.95 -0.45 15.03
CA ARG A 118 10.05 -1.04 14.04
C ARG A 118 10.00 -2.57 14.21
N ILE A 119 11.16 -3.19 14.38
CA ILE A 119 11.27 -4.65 14.53
C ILE A 119 10.62 -5.10 15.83
N GLU A 120 10.86 -4.38 16.94
CA GLU A 120 10.26 -4.70 18.25
C GLU A 120 8.73 -4.54 18.24
N ASN A 121 8.21 -3.46 17.66
CA ASN A 121 6.77 -3.23 17.57
C ASN A 121 6.08 -4.22 16.64
N PHE A 122 6.71 -4.60 15.52
CA PHE A 122 6.19 -5.62 14.62
C PHE A 122 6.18 -7.00 15.26
N ALA A 123 7.25 -7.38 15.97
CA ALA A 123 7.33 -8.63 16.72
C ALA A 123 6.30 -8.71 17.86
N ALA A 124 6.06 -7.61 18.58
CA ALA A 124 5.04 -7.53 19.62
C ALA A 124 3.63 -7.68 19.02
N HIS A 125 3.34 -7.04 17.88
CA HIS A 125 2.03 -7.14 17.22
C HIS A 125 1.73 -8.56 16.72
N ILE A 126 2.74 -9.28 16.23
CA ILE A 126 2.59 -10.69 15.84
C ILE A 126 2.39 -11.61 17.07
N ALA A 127 2.99 -11.28 18.22
CA ALA A 127 2.86 -12.08 19.43
C ALA A 127 1.49 -11.94 20.11
N GLU A 128 0.75 -10.86 19.83
CA GLU A 128 -0.60 -10.59 20.36
C GLU A 128 -1.73 -11.07 19.42
N SER A 129 -1.40 -11.56 18.24
CA SER A 129 -2.34 -12.09 17.22
C SER A 129 -2.43 -13.59 17.28
#